data_fb38ea7d02dc316a3628308be31e468c
#
_entry.id   fb38ea7d02dc316a3628308be31e468c
#
_cell.length_a   1.000
_cell.length_b   1.000
_cell.length_c   1.000
_cell.angle_alpha   90.00
_cell.angle_beta   90.00
_cell.angle_gamma   90.00
#
_symmetry.space_group_name_H-M   'P 1'
#
loop_
_entity.id
_entity.type
_entity.pdbx_description
1 polymer ?
#
loop_
_entity_poly.entity_id
_entity_poly.type
_entity_poly.pdbx_seq_one_letter_code
_entity_poly.pdbx_strand_id
1 'polypeptide(L)'
;FDQISKYIVIQNLKLGESVPNSGIFRFTHAQNTGTAFSLFQNQTDILTIVSFVAIVLIIFIYLSIEKPSNYIYLSYGLLFGGAFGNLIDRVRLGYVTDFFDVGFWPIFNIADSAITIGIILMLFNYLIYNKNNEKN
;
A
#
# COMPACT_ATOMS: atom_id res chain seq x y z
N PHE A 1 -6.59 8.23 -6.14
CA PHE A 1 -7.70 7.40 -5.61
C PHE A 1 -7.54 7.14 -4.11
N ASP A 2 -6.38 6.70 -3.64
CA ASP A 2 -6.14 6.41 -2.21
C ASP A 2 -6.51 7.58 -1.29
N GLN A 3 -5.95 8.76 -1.51
CA GLN A 3 -6.22 9.94 -0.69
C GLN A 3 -7.68 10.42 -0.74
N ILE A 4 -8.35 10.23 -1.89
CA ILE A 4 -9.77 10.57 -2.03
C ILE A 4 -10.62 9.61 -1.20
N SER A 5 -10.37 8.30 -1.27
CA SER A 5 -11.12 7.31 -0.48
C SER A 5 -10.92 7.49 1.02
N LYS A 6 -9.68 7.75 1.46
CA LYS A 6 -9.37 8.08 2.86
C LYS A 6 -10.10 9.32 3.34
N TYR A 7 -10.12 10.38 2.52
CA TYR A 7 -10.87 11.59 2.83
C TYR A 7 -12.38 11.31 2.99
N ILE A 8 -12.98 10.54 2.08
CA ILE A 8 -14.39 10.16 2.16
C ILE A 8 -14.67 9.39 3.45
N VAL A 9 -13.81 8.44 3.83
CA VAL A 9 -13.96 7.68 5.08
C VAL A 9 -13.91 8.59 6.29
N ILE A 10 -12.92 9.47 6.39
CA ILE A 10 -12.76 10.43 7.51
C ILE A 10 -13.98 11.34 7.64
N GLN A 11 -14.59 11.77 6.53
CA GLN A 11 -15.73 12.68 6.54
C GLN A 11 -17.06 12.00 6.92
N ASN A 12 -17.20 10.70 6.68
CA ASN A 12 -18.47 10.00 6.79
C ASN A 12 -18.55 8.99 7.94
N LEU A 13 -17.41 8.56 8.49
CA LEU A 13 -17.36 7.58 9.57
C LEU A 13 -16.59 8.12 10.77
N LYS A 14 -17.13 7.95 11.98
CA LYS A 14 -16.37 8.20 13.21
C LYS A 14 -15.27 7.15 13.37
N LEU A 15 -14.24 7.50 14.10
CA LEU A 15 -13.17 6.55 14.41
C LEU A 15 -13.74 5.29 15.11
N GLY A 16 -13.43 4.12 14.56
CA GLY A 16 -13.96 2.83 15.00
C GLY A 16 -15.34 2.48 14.47
N GLU A 17 -16.00 3.36 13.74
CA GLU A 17 -17.31 3.08 13.14
C GLU A 17 -17.15 2.20 11.89
N SER A 18 -18.11 1.28 11.70
CA SER A 18 -18.15 0.34 10.58
C SER A 18 -19.47 0.40 9.83
N VAL A 19 -19.43 0.37 8.52
CA VAL A 19 -20.61 0.29 7.64
C VAL A 19 -20.40 -0.82 6.61
N PRO A 20 -21.28 -1.82 6.54
CA PRO A 20 -22.36 -2.12 7.49
C PRO A 20 -21.82 -2.48 8.90
N ASN A 21 -22.67 -2.40 9.93
CA ASN A 21 -22.27 -2.69 11.33
C ASN A 21 -21.92 -4.17 11.57
N SER A 22 -22.28 -5.07 10.64
CA SER A 22 -22.04 -6.51 10.72
C SER A 22 -21.78 -7.07 9.33
N GLY A 23 -21.14 -8.22 9.26
CA GLY A 23 -20.79 -8.88 8.00
C GLY A 23 -19.29 -9.12 7.85
N ILE A 24 -18.93 -9.88 6.80
CA ILE A 24 -17.53 -10.23 6.54
C ILE A 24 -16.76 -9.06 5.93
N PHE A 25 -17.42 -8.24 5.10
CA PHE A 25 -16.81 -7.09 4.45
C PHE A 25 -17.48 -5.80 4.93
N ARG A 26 -16.65 -4.89 5.48
CA ARG A 26 -17.08 -3.62 6.04
C ARG A 26 -16.14 -2.50 5.64
N PHE A 27 -16.62 -1.28 5.68
CA PHE A 27 -15.79 -0.09 5.70
C PHE A 27 -15.69 0.39 7.15
N THR A 28 -14.51 0.28 7.75
CA THR A 28 -14.26 0.66 9.14
C THR A 28 -13.22 1.77 9.20
N HIS A 29 -13.55 2.90 9.83
CA HIS A 29 -12.55 3.96 9.99
C HIS A 29 -11.55 3.57 11.07
N ALA A 30 -10.34 3.23 10.66
CA ALA A 30 -9.23 2.91 11.56
C ALA A 30 -8.03 3.85 11.35
N GLN A 31 -7.30 4.14 12.43
CA GLN A 31 -6.05 4.89 12.43
C GLN A 31 -4.90 3.94 12.76
N ASN A 32 -3.97 3.78 11.84
CA ASN A 32 -2.85 2.87 11.97
C ASN A 32 -1.55 3.66 12.20
N THR A 33 -1.03 3.61 13.43
CA THR A 33 0.25 4.23 13.81
C THR A 33 1.45 3.29 13.63
N GLY A 34 1.20 2.06 13.17
CA GLY A 34 2.21 1.01 12.98
C GLY A 34 2.23 0.47 11.54
N THR A 35 2.50 -0.82 11.46
CA THR A 35 2.32 -1.64 10.27
C THR A 35 1.19 -2.66 10.47
N ALA A 36 0.96 -3.53 9.48
CA ALA A 36 0.02 -4.63 9.63
C ALA A 36 0.33 -5.45 10.90
N PHE A 37 -0.71 -6.04 11.51
CA PHE A 37 -0.64 -6.82 12.76
C PHE A 37 -0.15 -6.04 13.98
N SER A 38 -0.34 -4.72 14.02
CA SER A 38 0.05 -3.86 15.15
C SER A 38 1.55 -3.87 15.47
N LEU A 39 2.39 -4.23 14.50
CA LEU A 39 3.84 -4.12 14.66
C LEU A 39 4.26 -2.65 14.58
N PHE A 40 5.26 -2.26 15.39
CA PHE A 40 5.79 -0.90 15.44
C PHE A 40 4.75 0.19 15.76
N GLN A 41 3.74 -0.14 16.60
CA GLN A 41 2.77 0.85 17.06
C GLN A 41 3.48 2.05 17.69
N ASN A 42 2.93 3.24 17.46
CA ASN A 42 3.46 4.53 17.92
C ASN A 42 4.89 4.86 17.42
N GLN A 43 5.37 4.19 16.37
CA GLN A 43 6.66 4.49 15.73
C GLN A 43 6.46 5.12 14.34
N THR A 44 5.49 6.00 14.21
CA THR A 44 5.13 6.65 12.94
C THR A 44 6.32 7.37 12.29
N ASP A 45 7.19 8.00 13.09
CA ASP A 45 8.38 8.71 12.59
C ASP A 45 9.35 7.75 11.89
N ILE A 46 9.62 6.60 12.51
CA ILE A 46 10.46 5.56 11.91
C ILE A 46 9.83 5.04 10.62
N LEU A 47 8.52 4.75 10.65
CA LEU A 47 7.79 4.26 9.48
C LEU A 47 7.72 5.32 8.36
N THR A 48 7.69 6.59 8.69
CA THR A 48 7.77 7.70 7.73
C THR A 48 9.13 7.69 7.02
N ILE A 49 10.22 7.58 7.78
CA ILE A 49 11.58 7.48 7.20
C ILE A 49 11.71 6.23 6.33
N VAL A 50 11.26 5.07 6.81
CA VAL A 50 11.29 3.81 6.04
C VAL A 50 10.49 3.94 4.75
N SER A 51 9.30 4.55 4.78
CA SER A 51 8.49 4.79 3.58
C SER A 51 9.20 5.70 2.59
N PHE A 52 9.83 6.77 3.07
CA PHE A 52 10.61 7.68 2.22
C PHE A 52 11.79 6.95 1.56
N VAL A 53 12.57 6.19 2.33
CA VAL A 53 13.69 5.39 1.80
C VAL A 53 13.19 4.36 0.78
N ALA A 54 12.08 3.68 1.06
CA ALA A 54 11.48 2.74 0.12
C ALA A 54 11.11 3.41 -1.22
N ILE A 55 10.51 4.61 -1.18
CA ILE A 55 10.18 5.37 -2.40
C ILE A 55 11.45 5.71 -3.19
N VAL A 56 12.50 6.18 -2.53
CA VAL A 56 13.77 6.50 -3.19
C VAL A 56 14.35 5.24 -3.85
N LEU A 57 14.32 4.11 -3.17
CA LEU A 57 14.78 2.83 -3.72
C LEU A 57 13.93 2.37 -4.91
N ILE A 58 12.60 2.49 -4.83
CA ILE A 58 11.70 2.17 -5.95
C ILE A 58 12.08 2.99 -7.18
N ILE A 59 12.28 4.29 -7.03
CA ILE A 59 12.69 5.17 -8.13
C ILE A 59 14.07 4.77 -8.67
N PHE A 60 15.05 4.58 -7.80
CA PHE A 60 16.42 4.24 -8.19
C PHE A 60 16.48 2.92 -8.97
N ILE A 61 15.82 1.88 -8.47
CA ILE A 61 15.79 0.58 -9.13
C ILE A 61 15.05 0.69 -10.47
N TYR A 62 13.91 1.39 -10.51
CA TYR A 62 13.17 1.59 -11.75
C TYR A 62 14.02 2.27 -12.84
N LEU A 63 14.77 3.32 -12.49
CA LEU A 63 15.65 4.04 -13.41
C LEU A 63 16.84 3.20 -13.90
N SER A 64 17.18 2.12 -13.20
CA SER A 64 18.26 1.19 -13.58
C SER A 64 17.79 0.12 -14.58
N ILE A 65 16.51 0.04 -14.90
CA ILE A 65 15.95 -0.95 -15.84
C ILE A 65 16.04 -0.40 -17.27
N GLU A 66 16.88 -1.00 -18.10
CA GLU A 66 17.11 -0.50 -19.47
C GLU A 66 15.90 -0.67 -20.41
N LYS A 67 15.16 -1.77 -20.29
CA LYS A 67 14.02 -2.09 -21.17
C LYS A 67 12.84 -2.64 -20.37
N PRO A 68 12.11 -1.78 -19.63
CA PRO A 68 11.01 -2.25 -18.80
C PRO A 68 9.83 -2.74 -19.66
N SER A 69 9.27 -3.89 -19.30
CA SER A 69 8.02 -4.40 -19.86
C SER A 69 6.82 -3.61 -19.33
N ASN A 70 5.64 -3.73 -19.97
CA ASN A 70 4.42 -3.11 -19.48
C ASN A 70 4.05 -3.56 -18.06
N TYR A 71 4.35 -4.80 -17.69
CA TYR A 71 4.17 -5.31 -16.32
C TYR A 71 5.07 -4.60 -15.32
N ILE A 72 6.32 -4.29 -15.70
CA ILE A 72 7.26 -3.54 -14.86
C ILE A 72 6.76 -2.09 -14.67
N TYR A 73 6.35 -1.41 -15.75
CA TYR A 73 5.77 -0.06 -15.62
C TYR A 73 4.59 -0.03 -14.64
N LEU A 74 3.65 -0.96 -14.81
CA LEU A 74 2.47 -1.04 -13.93
C LEU A 74 2.86 -1.38 -12.47
N SER A 75 3.76 -2.36 -12.27
CA SER A 75 4.24 -2.75 -10.94
C SER A 75 4.85 -1.58 -10.20
N TYR A 76 5.82 -0.90 -10.81
CA TYR A 76 6.51 0.22 -10.17
C TYR A 76 5.59 1.42 -9.95
N GLY A 77 4.65 1.67 -10.87
CA GLY A 77 3.63 2.71 -10.70
C GLY A 77 2.73 2.44 -9.49
N LEU A 78 2.30 1.19 -9.28
CA LEU A 78 1.50 0.77 -8.13
C LEU A 78 2.31 0.82 -6.83
N LEU A 79 3.55 0.34 -6.83
CA LEU A 79 4.45 0.39 -5.66
C LEU A 79 4.71 1.83 -5.24
N PHE A 80 5.08 2.69 -6.18
CA PHE A 80 5.34 4.10 -5.92
C PHE A 80 4.07 4.81 -5.41
N GLY A 81 2.95 4.66 -6.12
CA GLY A 81 1.69 5.31 -5.76
C GLY A 81 1.17 4.88 -4.40
N GLY A 82 1.26 3.59 -4.07
CA GLY A 82 0.86 3.06 -2.77
C GLY A 82 1.78 3.53 -1.63
N ALA A 83 3.10 3.41 -1.80
CA ALA A 83 4.06 3.89 -0.80
C ALA A 83 3.91 5.40 -0.55
N PHE A 84 3.71 6.18 -1.62
CA PHE A 84 3.51 7.62 -1.54
C PHE A 84 2.19 8.00 -0.86
N GLY A 85 1.09 7.26 -1.15
CA GLY A 85 -0.19 7.47 -0.49
C GLY A 85 -0.12 7.32 1.03
N ASN A 86 0.52 6.24 1.52
CA ASN A 86 0.72 6.02 2.95
C ASN A 86 1.75 6.99 3.57
N LEU A 87 2.74 7.45 2.80
CA LEU A 87 3.69 8.47 3.27
C LEU A 87 2.98 9.82 3.49
N ILE A 88 2.09 10.24 2.59
CA ILE A 88 1.30 11.47 2.74
C ILE A 88 0.54 11.47 4.08
N ASP A 89 -0.14 10.36 4.39
CA ASP A 89 -0.88 10.24 5.64
C ASP A 89 0.03 10.37 6.86
N ARG A 90 1.15 9.65 6.89
CA ARG A 90 2.11 9.71 8.01
C ARG A 90 2.67 11.11 8.24
N VAL A 91 3.04 11.80 7.16
CA VAL A 91 3.58 13.17 7.26
C VAL A 91 2.52 14.18 7.71
N ARG A 92 1.27 14.03 7.25
CA ARG A 92 0.20 15.00 7.54
C ARG A 92 -0.56 14.74 8.82
N LEU A 93 -0.81 13.45 9.12
CA LEU A 93 -1.71 13.04 10.18
C LEU A 93 -1.00 12.35 11.35
N GLY A 94 0.21 11.83 11.15
CA GLY A 94 0.91 11.02 12.12
C GLY A 94 0.43 9.56 12.19
N TYR A 95 -0.47 9.14 11.31
CA TYR A 95 -1.00 7.78 11.18
C TYR A 95 -1.44 7.54 9.74
N VAL A 96 -1.73 6.30 9.39
CA VAL A 96 -2.35 5.93 8.11
C VAL A 96 -3.84 5.65 8.35
N THR A 97 -4.70 6.16 7.47
CA THR A 97 -6.12 5.87 7.48
C THR A 97 -6.37 4.56 6.74
N ASP A 98 -6.88 3.55 7.46
CA ASP A 98 -7.26 2.24 6.93
C ASP A 98 -8.79 2.09 7.00
N PHE A 99 -9.38 1.32 6.05
CA PHE A 99 -10.83 1.23 6.00
C PHE A 99 -11.41 -0.06 5.39
N PHE A 100 -10.67 -0.86 4.64
CA PHE A 100 -11.13 -2.17 4.18
C PHE A 100 -11.01 -3.19 5.31
N ASP A 101 -12.14 -3.60 5.86
CA ASP A 101 -12.23 -4.55 6.95
C ASP A 101 -12.93 -5.84 6.49
N VAL A 102 -12.18 -6.95 6.49
CA VAL A 102 -12.66 -8.29 6.13
C VAL A 102 -12.78 -9.20 7.37
N GLY A 103 -12.69 -8.64 8.56
CA GLY A 103 -12.93 -9.31 9.84
C GLY A 103 -11.81 -10.21 10.37
N PHE A 104 -11.09 -10.93 9.52
CA PHE A 104 -10.02 -11.88 9.91
C PHE A 104 -8.61 -11.38 9.54
N TRP A 105 -8.51 -10.29 8.80
CA TRP A 105 -7.27 -9.66 8.35
C TRP A 105 -7.14 -8.26 8.95
N PRO A 106 -5.95 -7.72 9.15
CA PRO A 106 -5.79 -6.31 9.51
C PRO A 106 -6.53 -5.39 8.54
N ILE A 107 -7.15 -4.34 9.06
CA ILE A 107 -7.81 -3.33 8.22
C ILE A 107 -6.74 -2.68 7.34
N PHE A 108 -7.04 -2.45 6.07
CA PHE A 108 -6.11 -1.93 5.08
C PHE A 108 -6.78 -0.87 4.17
N ASN A 109 -6.02 -0.29 3.27
CA ASN A 109 -6.46 0.78 2.37
C ASN A 109 -6.11 0.50 0.89
N ILE A 110 -6.42 1.45 0.00
CA ILE A 110 -6.09 1.34 -1.44
C ILE A 110 -4.58 1.34 -1.67
N ALA A 111 -3.81 2.12 -0.91
CA ALA A 111 -2.34 2.15 -1.05
C ALA A 111 -1.71 0.78 -0.75
N ASP A 112 -2.17 0.09 0.31
CA ASP A 112 -1.70 -1.26 0.65
C ASP A 112 -2.06 -2.28 -0.43
N SER A 113 -3.27 -2.18 -0.97
CA SER A 113 -3.72 -3.00 -2.10
C SER A 113 -2.84 -2.76 -3.33
N ALA A 114 -2.51 -1.50 -3.64
CA ALA A 114 -1.65 -1.15 -4.76
C ALA A 114 -0.24 -1.72 -4.58
N ILE A 115 0.36 -1.59 -3.38
CA ILE A 115 1.66 -2.18 -3.07
C ILE A 115 1.62 -3.70 -3.26
N THR A 116 0.60 -4.37 -2.73
CA THR A 116 0.46 -5.82 -2.82
C THR A 116 0.34 -6.29 -4.27
N ILE A 117 -0.52 -5.65 -5.07
CA ILE A 117 -0.69 -5.96 -6.49
C ILE A 117 0.60 -5.66 -7.26
N GLY A 118 1.28 -4.55 -6.96
CA GLY A 118 2.56 -4.20 -7.57
C GLY A 118 3.63 -5.27 -7.34
N ILE A 119 3.75 -5.79 -6.12
CA ILE A 119 4.67 -6.89 -5.78
C ILE A 119 4.31 -8.16 -6.56
N ILE A 120 3.03 -8.53 -6.58
CA ILE A 120 2.56 -9.74 -7.29
C ILE A 120 2.89 -9.64 -8.79
N LEU A 121 2.63 -8.50 -9.42
CA LEU A 121 2.95 -8.29 -10.83
C LEU A 121 4.46 -8.33 -11.11
N MET A 122 5.28 -7.81 -10.20
CA MET A 122 6.73 -7.85 -10.33
C MET A 122 7.25 -9.30 -10.24
N LEU A 123 6.75 -10.09 -9.30
CA LEU A 123 7.09 -11.50 -9.16
C LEU A 123 6.63 -12.30 -10.40
N PHE A 124 5.43 -12.04 -10.89
CA PHE A 124 4.91 -12.68 -12.10
C PHE A 124 5.78 -12.39 -13.32
N ASN A 125 6.16 -11.12 -13.52
CA ASN A 125 7.07 -10.74 -14.61
C ASN A 125 8.44 -11.44 -14.49
N TYR A 126 8.99 -11.54 -13.29
CA TYR A 126 10.24 -12.24 -13.04
C TYR A 126 10.16 -13.73 -13.41
N LEU A 127 9.09 -14.42 -13.03
CA LEU A 127 8.90 -15.84 -13.33
C LEU A 127 8.74 -16.09 -14.85
N ILE A 128 8.03 -15.21 -15.56
CA ILE A 128 7.90 -15.31 -17.03
C ILE A 128 9.25 -15.09 -17.71
N TYR A 129 10.02 -14.10 -17.26
CA TYR A 129 11.32 -13.79 -17.83
C TYR A 129 12.29 -14.97 -17.69
N ASN A 130 12.38 -15.57 -16.51
CA ASN A 130 13.26 -16.74 -16.27
C ASN A 130 12.85 -17.94 -17.12
N LYS A 131 11.55 -18.24 -17.22
CA LYS A 131 11.04 -19.36 -18.03
C LYS A 131 11.37 -19.22 -19.52
N ASN A 132 11.45 -18.01 -20.04
CA ASN A 132 11.79 -17.77 -21.44
C ASN A 132 13.31 -17.89 -21.70
N ASN A 133 14.15 -17.55 -20.71
CA ASN A 133 15.59 -17.68 -20.82
C ASN A 133 16.10 -19.13 -20.66
N GLU A 134 15.37 -19.98 -19.94
CA GLU A 134 15.70 -21.41 -19.82
C GLU A 134 15.40 -22.23 -21.09
N LYS A 135 14.64 -21.66 -22.05
CA LYS A 135 14.27 -22.33 -23.30
C LYS A 135 15.14 -21.96 -24.49
N ASN A 136 16.06 -21.03 -24.33
CA ASN A 136 17.03 -20.58 -25.32
C ASN A 136 18.44 -21.03 -24.94
#